data_ca729a2c9f47408b304b3d9c942f2cb2
#
_entry.id   ca729a2c9f47408b304b3d9c942f2cb2
#
_cell.length_a   1.000
_cell.length_b   1.000
_cell.length_c   1.000
_cell.angle_alpha   90.00
_cell.angle_beta   90.00
_cell.angle_gamma   90.00
#
_symmetry.space_group_name_H-M   'P 1'
#
loop_
_entity.id
_entity.type
_entity.pdbx_description
1 polymer ?
#
loop_
_entity_poly.entity_id
_entity_poly.type
_entity_poly.pdbx_seq_one_letter_code
_entity_poly.pdbx_strand_id
1 'polypeptide(L)'
;MKIIDELSPRSAHEPRIRRRPLPLQTEITAGRRAIVMVAMALGAFAIGTTEFVSMGLLPLIADDFGISEENASTLITIYAMGVVVGAPLIAAFTGKLPRRRLILLLIGFLVVGNLLSVVAPNYAILMVARFIAGMPHGAYFSVANLSAASMAPPGGRGKAMAYVGMG
;
A
#
# COMPACT_ATOMS: atom_id res chain seq x y z
N MET A 1 -34.28 -48.67 45.76
CA MET A 1 -33.44 -47.46 45.87
C MET A 1 -32.01 -47.82 45.49
N LYS A 2 -31.76 -48.05 44.16
CA LYS A 2 -30.47 -48.36 43.58
C LYS A 2 -30.54 -48.22 42.06
N ILE A 3 -30.75 -47.01 41.50
CA ILE A 3 -30.77 -46.74 40.05
C ILE A 3 -30.19 -45.33 39.72
N ILE A 4 -29.27 -44.83 40.49
CA ILE A 4 -28.70 -43.46 40.21
C ILE A 4 -27.17 -43.50 40.02
N ASP A 5 -26.53 -44.67 39.93
CA ASP A 5 -25.06 -44.74 39.89
C ASP A 5 -24.46 -45.08 38.52
N GLU A 6 -25.23 -45.01 37.43
CA GLU A 6 -24.77 -45.39 36.10
C GLU A 6 -24.67 -44.24 35.07
N LEU A 7 -24.74 -43.01 35.53
CA LEU A 7 -24.52 -41.83 34.65
C LEU A 7 -23.20 -41.10 34.98
N SER A 8 -22.11 -41.86 35.08
CA SER A 8 -20.79 -41.25 35.01
C SER A 8 -20.55 -40.79 33.57
N PRO A 9 -20.29 -39.50 33.31
CA PRO A 9 -20.00 -39.04 31.97
C PRO A 9 -18.68 -39.69 31.53
N ARG A 10 -18.78 -40.56 30.50
CA ARG A 10 -17.61 -41.07 29.79
C ARG A 10 -16.76 -39.84 29.43
N SER A 11 -15.57 -39.77 30.00
CA SER A 11 -14.54 -38.81 29.61
C SER A 11 -14.32 -38.93 28.11
N ALA A 12 -14.96 -38.05 27.38
CA ALA A 12 -14.71 -37.91 25.94
C ALA A 12 -13.21 -37.65 25.79
N HIS A 13 -12.53 -38.59 25.24
CA HIS A 13 -11.14 -38.49 24.83
C HIS A 13 -11.11 -37.50 23.67
N GLU A 14 -11.11 -36.22 24.01
CA GLU A 14 -10.96 -35.14 23.03
C GLU A 14 -9.56 -35.30 22.41
N PRO A 15 -9.44 -35.58 21.13
CA PRO A 15 -8.14 -35.73 20.49
C PRO A 15 -7.43 -34.37 20.65
N ARG A 16 -6.40 -34.32 21.49
CA ARG A 16 -5.48 -33.19 21.57
C ARG A 16 -4.89 -32.99 20.18
N ILE A 17 -5.52 -32.10 19.40
CA ILE A 17 -4.94 -31.61 18.16
C ILE A 17 -3.61 -30.98 18.57
N ARG A 18 -2.52 -31.70 18.41
CA ARG A 18 -1.16 -31.16 18.46
C ARG A 18 -1.08 -30.13 17.36
N ARG A 19 -1.37 -28.87 17.72
CA ARG A 19 -1.04 -27.74 16.85
C ARG A 19 0.46 -27.84 16.61
N ARG A 20 0.86 -28.28 15.40
CA ARG A 20 2.26 -28.14 14.97
C ARG A 20 2.65 -26.69 15.25
N PRO A 21 3.75 -26.43 15.98
CA PRO A 21 4.27 -25.09 16.08
C PRO A 21 4.45 -24.59 14.65
N LEU A 22 3.79 -23.49 14.31
CA LEU A 22 4.06 -22.80 13.04
C LEU A 22 5.57 -22.58 12.99
N PRO A 23 6.22 -22.82 11.82
CA PRO A 23 7.65 -22.59 11.68
C PRO A 23 7.97 -21.21 12.24
N LEU A 24 8.95 -21.14 13.14
CA LEU A 24 9.42 -19.95 13.81
C LEU A 24 9.46 -18.81 12.78
N GLN A 25 8.51 -17.89 12.90
CA GLN A 25 8.60 -16.62 12.18
C GLN A 25 9.93 -16.05 12.63
N THR A 26 10.87 -15.95 11.71
CA THR A 26 12.19 -15.35 11.96
C THR A 26 11.92 -14.03 12.64
N GLU A 27 12.18 -13.93 13.95
CA GLU A 27 11.85 -12.75 14.74
C GLU A 27 12.58 -11.57 14.11
N ILE A 28 11.83 -10.70 13.43
CA ILE A 28 12.40 -9.49 12.84
C ILE A 28 12.86 -8.63 14.00
N THR A 29 14.17 -8.39 14.10
CA THR A 29 14.73 -7.53 15.16
C THR A 29 14.06 -6.15 15.13
N ALA A 30 13.92 -5.54 16.31
CA ALA A 30 13.28 -4.23 16.44
C ALA A 30 13.92 -3.17 15.50
N GLY A 31 15.25 -3.17 15.37
CA GLY A 31 15.95 -2.29 14.45
C GLY A 31 15.60 -2.52 12.98
N ARG A 32 15.56 -3.76 12.53
CA ARG A 32 15.18 -4.09 11.15
C ARG A 32 13.73 -3.71 10.86
N ARG A 33 12.83 -3.92 11.81
CA ARG A 33 11.43 -3.48 11.70
C ARG A 33 11.34 -1.97 11.56
N ALA A 34 12.06 -1.20 12.39
CA ALA A 34 12.08 0.25 12.31
C ALA A 34 12.57 0.75 10.94
N ILE A 35 13.67 0.20 10.42
CA ILE A 35 14.20 0.55 9.08
C ILE A 35 13.15 0.30 7.99
N VAL A 36 12.48 -0.85 8.02
CA VAL A 36 11.45 -1.18 7.02
C VAL A 36 10.26 -0.22 7.12
N MET A 37 9.83 0.14 8.34
CA MET A 37 8.74 1.09 8.53
C MET A 37 9.10 2.48 8.05
N VAL A 38 10.31 2.98 8.35
CA VAL A 38 10.82 4.26 7.84
C VAL A 38 10.89 4.25 6.31
N ALA A 39 11.38 3.19 5.70
CA ALA A 39 11.43 3.07 4.24
C ALA A 39 10.03 3.11 3.61
N MET A 40 9.03 2.47 4.24
CA MET A 40 7.64 2.54 3.77
C MET A 40 7.03 3.94 3.96
N ALA A 41 7.32 4.61 5.06
CA ALA A 41 6.88 5.98 5.31
C ALA A 41 7.50 6.96 4.30
N LEU A 42 8.80 6.81 3.97
CA LEU A 42 9.44 7.61 2.92
C LEU A 42 8.81 7.41 1.55
N GLY A 43 8.41 6.18 1.22
CA GLY A 43 7.66 5.92 -0.02
C GLY A 43 6.28 6.57 -0.02
N ALA A 44 5.56 6.54 1.10
CA ALA A 44 4.29 7.23 1.27
C ALA A 44 4.46 8.76 1.16
N PHE A 45 5.51 9.31 1.78
CA PHE A 45 5.87 10.71 1.68
C PHE A 45 6.15 11.13 0.22
N ALA A 46 6.92 10.32 -0.53
CA ALA A 46 7.20 10.61 -1.94
C ALA A 46 5.92 10.63 -2.79
N ILE A 47 4.96 9.71 -2.53
CA ILE A 47 3.67 9.68 -3.20
C ILE A 47 2.86 10.94 -2.87
N GLY A 48 2.72 11.28 -1.58
CA GLY A 48 2.02 12.48 -1.12
C GLY A 48 2.64 13.76 -1.68
N THR A 49 3.98 13.86 -1.67
CA THR A 49 4.70 14.99 -2.27
C THR A 49 4.35 15.15 -3.76
N THR A 50 4.34 14.05 -4.52
CA THR A 50 3.98 14.07 -5.94
C THR A 50 2.57 14.60 -6.18
N GLU A 51 1.63 14.23 -5.31
CA GLU A 51 0.24 14.69 -5.40
C GLU A 51 0.12 16.18 -5.08
N PHE A 52 0.64 16.60 -3.93
CA PHE A 52 0.50 18.00 -3.47
C PHE A 52 1.33 18.99 -4.28
N VAL A 53 2.54 18.64 -4.70
CA VAL A 53 3.37 19.48 -5.57
C VAL A 53 2.66 19.74 -6.91
N SER A 54 2.01 18.71 -7.46
CA SER A 54 1.25 18.88 -8.71
C SER A 54 0.10 19.87 -8.56
N MET A 55 -0.59 19.88 -7.40
CA MET A 55 -1.62 20.87 -7.11
C MET A 55 -1.05 22.29 -7.02
N GLY A 56 0.10 22.45 -6.36
CA GLY A 56 0.77 23.74 -6.23
C GLY A 56 1.35 24.28 -7.55
N LEU A 57 1.63 23.40 -8.51
CA LEU A 57 2.19 23.77 -9.81
C LEU A 57 1.14 24.00 -10.91
N LEU A 58 -0.17 23.85 -10.61
CA LEU A 58 -1.23 24.01 -11.61
C LEU A 58 -1.17 25.33 -12.39
N PRO A 59 -0.98 26.51 -11.75
CA PRO A 59 -0.89 27.76 -12.49
C PRO A 59 0.29 27.79 -13.47
N LEU A 60 1.45 27.26 -13.06
CA LEU A 60 2.63 27.20 -13.92
C LEU A 60 2.44 26.22 -15.08
N ILE A 61 1.79 25.10 -14.85
CA ILE A 61 1.45 24.13 -15.90
C ILE A 61 0.45 24.73 -16.88
N ALA A 62 -0.55 25.46 -16.39
CA ALA A 62 -1.53 26.15 -17.23
C ALA A 62 -0.86 27.16 -18.16
N ASP A 63 0.05 27.97 -17.63
CA ASP A 63 0.82 28.96 -18.38
C ASP A 63 1.74 28.28 -19.41
N ASP A 64 2.49 27.29 -19.05
CA ASP A 64 3.45 26.54 -19.90
C ASP A 64 2.77 25.87 -21.10
N PHE A 65 1.58 25.31 -20.92
CA PHE A 65 0.79 24.70 -21.99
C PHE A 65 -0.22 25.63 -22.65
N GLY A 66 -0.33 26.87 -22.22
CA GLY A 66 -1.28 27.86 -22.78
C GLY A 66 -2.76 27.47 -22.59
N ILE A 67 -3.10 26.85 -21.46
CA ILE A 67 -4.44 26.40 -21.12
C ILE A 67 -4.96 27.09 -19.84
N SER A 68 -6.26 27.00 -19.58
CA SER A 68 -6.82 27.54 -18.33
C SER A 68 -6.43 26.69 -17.14
N GLU A 69 -6.36 27.26 -15.91
CA GLU A 69 -6.12 26.52 -14.66
C GLU A 69 -7.21 25.45 -14.43
N GLU A 70 -8.44 25.72 -14.85
CA GLU A 70 -9.52 24.74 -14.80
C GLU A 70 -9.18 23.49 -15.63
N ASN A 71 -8.69 23.67 -16.86
CA ASN A 71 -8.23 22.55 -17.69
C ASN A 71 -7.00 21.87 -17.06
N ALA A 72 -6.04 22.62 -16.53
CA ALA A 72 -4.88 22.06 -15.86
C ALA A 72 -5.28 21.21 -14.64
N SER A 73 -6.35 21.56 -13.92
CA SER A 73 -6.86 20.78 -12.78
C SER A 73 -7.33 19.37 -13.15
N THR A 74 -7.63 19.13 -14.43
CA THR A 74 -7.95 17.78 -14.95
C THR A 74 -6.82 16.79 -14.71
N LEU A 75 -5.57 17.24 -14.58
CA LEU A 75 -4.43 16.39 -14.23
C LEU A 75 -4.61 15.70 -12.88
N ILE A 76 -5.25 16.37 -11.91
CA ILE A 76 -5.56 15.80 -10.59
C ILE A 76 -6.60 14.70 -10.74
N THR A 77 -7.65 14.96 -11.51
CA THR A 77 -8.72 13.99 -11.79
C THR A 77 -8.17 12.75 -12.51
N ILE A 78 -7.34 12.94 -13.52
CA ILE A 78 -6.72 11.84 -14.28
C ILE A 78 -5.79 11.01 -13.38
N TYR A 79 -5.01 11.66 -12.51
CA TYR A 79 -4.20 10.95 -11.52
C TYR A 79 -5.08 10.13 -10.56
N ALA A 80 -6.15 10.72 -10.01
CA ALA A 80 -7.09 10.03 -9.15
C ALA A 80 -7.77 8.84 -9.85
N MET A 81 -8.12 8.96 -11.14
CA MET A 81 -8.59 7.84 -11.95
C MET A 81 -7.54 6.72 -12.04
N GLY A 82 -6.27 7.09 -12.22
CA GLY A 82 -5.15 6.14 -12.17
C GLY A 82 -5.12 5.38 -10.84
N VAL A 83 -5.31 6.06 -9.70
CA VAL A 83 -5.37 5.43 -8.37
C VAL A 83 -6.51 4.43 -8.28
N VAL A 84 -7.71 4.83 -8.69
CA VAL A 84 -8.92 3.99 -8.61
C VAL A 84 -8.82 2.74 -9.49
N VAL A 85 -8.31 2.90 -10.72
CA VAL A 85 -8.15 1.80 -11.67
C VAL A 85 -6.92 0.93 -11.34
N GLY A 86 -5.84 1.58 -10.94
CA GLY A 86 -4.55 0.92 -10.71
C GLY A 86 -4.58 -0.05 -9.52
N ALA A 87 -5.23 0.32 -8.42
CA ALA A 87 -5.26 -0.52 -7.21
C ALA A 87 -5.83 -1.92 -7.46
N PRO A 88 -7.04 -2.10 -8.05
CA PRO A 88 -7.58 -3.42 -8.33
C PRO A 88 -6.80 -4.18 -9.42
N LEU A 89 -6.34 -3.49 -10.47
CA LEU A 89 -5.52 -4.11 -11.52
C LEU A 89 -4.23 -4.68 -10.95
N ILE A 90 -3.48 -3.88 -10.20
CA ILE A 90 -2.23 -4.31 -9.59
C ILE A 90 -2.50 -5.47 -8.62
N ALA A 91 -3.55 -5.40 -7.80
CA ALA A 91 -3.90 -6.49 -6.89
C ALA A 91 -4.19 -7.80 -7.63
N ALA A 92 -4.92 -7.74 -8.77
CA ALA A 92 -5.25 -8.91 -9.58
C ALA A 92 -4.01 -9.58 -10.18
N PHE A 93 -3.05 -8.79 -10.69
CA PHE A 93 -1.87 -9.33 -11.37
C PHE A 93 -0.70 -9.66 -10.42
N THR A 94 -0.65 -9.06 -9.24
CA THR A 94 0.51 -9.17 -8.35
C THR A 94 0.26 -9.99 -7.08
N GLY A 95 -0.90 -10.60 -6.92
CA GLY A 95 -1.30 -11.36 -5.72
C GLY A 95 -0.35 -12.49 -5.34
N LYS A 96 0.46 -13.00 -6.27
CA LYS A 96 1.46 -14.06 -6.04
C LYS A 96 2.86 -13.50 -5.72
N LEU A 97 3.09 -12.20 -5.84
CA LEU A 97 4.40 -11.61 -5.62
C LEU A 97 4.70 -11.42 -4.12
N PRO A 98 5.95 -11.66 -3.68
CA PRO A 98 6.34 -11.35 -2.32
C PRO A 98 6.27 -9.83 -2.09
N ARG A 99 5.72 -9.41 -0.94
CA ARG A 99 5.45 -7.99 -0.62
C ARG A 99 6.65 -7.07 -0.87
N ARG A 100 7.87 -7.52 -0.56
CA ARG A 100 9.09 -6.75 -0.79
C ARG A 100 9.28 -6.40 -2.26
N ARG A 101 9.13 -7.38 -3.15
CA ARG A 101 9.26 -7.15 -4.61
C ARG A 101 8.14 -6.24 -5.11
N LEU A 102 6.94 -6.44 -4.61
CA LEU A 102 5.79 -5.64 -4.99
C LEU A 102 5.98 -4.16 -4.61
N ILE A 103 6.40 -3.85 -3.37
CA ILE A 103 6.67 -2.46 -2.95
C ILE A 103 7.75 -1.82 -3.84
N LEU A 104 8.84 -2.53 -4.15
CA LEU A 104 9.90 -2.00 -5.01
C LEU A 104 9.42 -1.75 -6.44
N LEU A 105 8.59 -2.65 -6.99
CA LEU A 105 7.97 -2.47 -8.31
C LEU A 105 7.02 -1.26 -8.34
N LEU A 106 6.22 -1.07 -7.29
CA LEU A 106 5.30 0.06 -7.17
C LEU A 106 6.05 1.40 -7.10
N ILE A 107 7.14 1.46 -6.33
CA ILE A 107 8.00 2.64 -6.28
C ILE A 107 8.67 2.88 -7.65
N GLY A 108 9.20 1.84 -8.27
CA GLY A 108 9.78 1.94 -9.61
C GLY A 108 8.77 2.45 -10.64
N PHE A 109 7.54 1.97 -10.57
CA PHE A 109 6.46 2.41 -11.45
C PHE A 109 6.07 3.88 -11.20
N LEU A 110 6.03 4.30 -9.93
CA LEU A 110 5.84 5.70 -9.56
C LEU A 110 6.94 6.60 -10.14
N VAL A 111 8.21 6.19 -10.00
CA VAL A 111 9.36 6.94 -10.55
C VAL A 111 9.24 7.08 -12.07
N VAL A 112 8.93 5.99 -12.78
CA VAL A 112 8.75 6.03 -14.24
C VAL A 112 7.61 6.97 -14.63
N GLY A 113 6.45 6.90 -13.96
CA GLY A 113 5.32 7.79 -14.24
C GLY A 113 5.65 9.26 -14.01
N ASN A 114 6.40 9.58 -12.95
CA ASN A 114 6.84 10.97 -12.70
C ASN A 114 7.90 11.43 -13.70
N LEU A 115 8.86 10.59 -14.09
CA LEU A 115 9.83 10.94 -15.14
C LEU A 115 9.15 11.19 -16.49
N LEU A 116 8.15 10.37 -16.85
CA LEU A 116 7.35 10.60 -18.06
C LEU A 116 6.61 11.96 -17.99
N SER A 117 6.15 12.36 -16.80
CA SER A 117 5.52 13.68 -16.61
C SER A 117 6.50 14.83 -16.85
N VAL A 118 7.77 14.68 -16.43
CA VAL A 118 8.83 15.70 -16.61
C VAL A 118 9.18 15.91 -18.09
N VAL A 119 9.19 14.82 -18.88
CA VAL A 119 9.58 14.89 -20.30
C VAL A 119 8.38 14.98 -21.24
N ALA A 120 7.19 15.21 -20.73
CA ALA A 120 5.97 15.26 -21.54
C ALA A 120 5.99 16.47 -22.51
N PRO A 121 5.99 16.24 -23.83
CA PRO A 121 6.12 17.32 -24.82
C PRO A 121 4.81 18.09 -25.05
N ASN A 122 3.69 17.61 -24.54
CA ASN A 122 2.39 18.24 -24.64
C ASN A 122 1.46 17.79 -23.51
N TYR A 123 0.37 18.53 -23.33
CA TYR A 123 -0.57 18.31 -22.25
C TYR A 123 -1.25 16.92 -22.30
N ALA A 124 -1.54 16.38 -23.49
CA ALA A 124 -2.15 15.05 -23.61
C ALA A 124 -1.23 13.94 -23.11
N ILE A 125 0.07 14.00 -23.43
CA ILE A 125 1.06 13.05 -22.93
C ILE A 125 1.26 13.24 -21.42
N LEU A 126 1.22 14.48 -20.91
CA LEU A 126 1.26 14.75 -19.48
C LEU A 126 0.08 14.08 -18.75
N MET A 127 -1.14 14.16 -19.30
CA MET A 127 -2.31 13.46 -18.75
C MET A 127 -2.08 11.94 -18.67
N VAL A 128 -1.57 11.32 -19.73
CA VAL A 128 -1.25 9.88 -19.75
C VAL A 128 -0.21 9.55 -18.69
N ALA A 129 0.85 10.35 -18.59
CA ALA A 129 1.90 10.17 -17.59
C ALA A 129 1.35 10.29 -16.16
N ARG A 130 0.45 11.23 -15.90
CA ARG A 130 -0.23 11.40 -14.61
C ARG A 130 -1.14 10.22 -14.26
N PHE A 131 -1.88 9.69 -15.23
CA PHE A 131 -2.66 8.46 -15.04
C PHE A 131 -1.75 7.29 -14.64
N ILE A 132 -0.65 7.08 -15.37
CA ILE A 132 0.33 6.02 -15.07
C ILE A 132 0.93 6.22 -13.68
N ALA A 133 1.32 7.45 -13.32
CA ALA A 133 1.88 7.76 -11.99
C ALA A 133 0.88 7.51 -10.86
N GLY A 134 -0.42 7.67 -11.09
CA GLY A 134 -1.48 7.40 -10.12
C GLY A 134 -1.69 5.91 -9.83
N MET A 135 -1.49 5.03 -10.82
CA MET A 135 -1.79 3.61 -10.68
C MET A 135 -1.15 2.91 -9.47
N PRO A 136 0.14 3.11 -9.16
CA PRO A 136 0.78 2.43 -8.02
C PRO A 136 0.37 2.99 -6.66
N HIS A 137 -0.20 4.18 -6.57
CA HIS A 137 -0.52 4.88 -5.32
C HIS A 137 -1.38 4.03 -4.38
N GLY A 138 -2.61 3.67 -4.79
CA GLY A 138 -3.55 2.93 -3.94
C GLY A 138 -3.03 1.52 -3.57
N ALA A 139 -2.37 0.85 -4.50
CA ALA A 139 -1.74 -0.44 -4.27
C ALA A 139 -0.58 -0.33 -3.28
N TYR A 140 0.23 0.73 -3.37
CA TYR A 140 1.33 0.96 -2.44
C TYR A 140 0.84 1.08 -0.99
N PHE A 141 -0.13 1.96 -0.72
CA PHE A 141 -0.67 2.14 0.63
C PHE A 141 -1.29 0.85 1.17
N SER A 142 -2.02 0.10 0.34
CA SER A 142 -2.59 -1.19 0.72
C SER A 142 -1.51 -2.20 1.15
N VAL A 143 -0.46 -2.36 0.36
CA VAL A 143 0.63 -3.32 0.63
C VAL A 143 1.51 -2.85 1.80
N ALA A 144 1.81 -1.56 1.89
CA ALA A 144 2.62 -0.99 2.95
C ALA A 144 1.91 -1.11 4.31
N ASN A 145 0.62 -0.73 4.39
CA ASN A 145 -0.19 -0.87 5.60
C ASN A 145 -0.32 -2.33 6.06
N LEU A 146 -0.58 -3.25 5.12
CA LEU A 146 -0.67 -4.67 5.43
C LEU A 146 0.69 -5.23 5.91
N SER A 147 1.79 -4.76 5.33
CA SER A 147 3.15 -5.13 5.74
C SER A 147 3.48 -4.59 7.13
N ALA A 148 3.17 -3.33 7.41
CA ALA A 148 3.34 -2.72 8.73
C ALA A 148 2.53 -3.46 9.80
N ALA A 149 1.26 -3.73 9.53
CA ALA A 149 0.39 -4.46 10.44
C ALA A 149 0.89 -5.88 10.74
N SER A 150 1.48 -6.56 9.74
CA SER A 150 2.03 -7.92 9.91
C SER A 150 3.31 -7.97 10.76
N MET A 151 4.04 -6.88 10.85
CA MET A 151 5.25 -6.75 11.66
C MET A 151 5.00 -6.16 13.05
N ALA A 152 3.78 -5.70 13.31
CA ALA A 152 3.42 -5.08 14.57
C ALA A 152 3.28 -6.12 15.70
N PRO A 153 3.64 -5.75 16.95
CA PRO A 153 3.34 -6.58 18.12
C PRO A 153 1.82 -6.71 18.33
N PRO A 154 1.38 -7.69 19.14
CA PRO A 154 -0.03 -7.82 19.50
C PRO A 154 -0.60 -6.50 20.02
N GLY A 155 -1.74 -6.04 19.48
CA GLY A 155 -2.38 -4.76 19.83
C GLY A 155 -1.77 -3.51 19.15
N GLY A 156 -0.62 -3.61 18.48
CA GLY A 156 0.09 -2.47 17.87
C GLY A 156 -0.21 -2.22 16.39
N ARG A 157 -1.10 -2.98 15.76
CA ARG A 157 -1.34 -2.92 14.29
C ARG A 157 -1.78 -1.54 13.80
N GLY A 158 -2.72 -0.90 14.50
CA GLY A 158 -3.19 0.44 14.14
C GLY A 158 -2.09 1.49 14.20
N LYS A 159 -1.25 1.45 15.25
CA LYS A 159 -0.10 2.34 15.40
C LYS A 159 0.93 2.13 14.28
N ALA A 160 1.19 0.89 13.90
CA ALA A 160 2.12 0.57 12.81
C ALA A 160 1.63 1.10 11.45
N MET A 161 0.33 0.98 11.16
CA MET A 161 -0.27 1.55 9.94
C MET A 161 -0.25 3.08 9.96
N ALA A 162 -0.52 3.70 11.12
CA ALA A 162 -0.46 5.14 11.27
C ALA A 162 0.95 5.71 10.98
N TYR A 163 2.01 5.03 11.38
CA TYR A 163 3.37 5.45 11.06
C TYR A 163 3.68 5.46 9.55
N VAL A 164 3.11 4.52 8.79
CA VAL A 164 3.22 4.53 7.32
C VAL A 164 2.42 5.68 6.71
N GLY A 165 1.25 5.98 7.27
CA GLY A 165 0.39 7.05 6.79
C GLY A 165 0.85 8.47 7.16
N MET A 166 1.84 8.62 8.06
CA MET A 166 2.44 9.92 8.40
C MET A 166 3.55 10.36 7.43
N GLY A 167 4.01 9.49 6.55
CA GLY A 167 4.90 9.83 5.43
C GLY A 167 4.09 10.33 4.25
#